data_d912a36c3d2a056b16fa4d81f3c7adf8
#
_entry.id   d912a36c3d2a056b16fa4d81f3c7adf8
#
_cell.length_a   1.000
_cell.length_b   1.000
_cell.length_c   1.000
_cell.angle_alpha   90.00
_cell.angle_beta   90.00
_cell.angle_gamma   90.00
#
_symmetry.space_group_name_H-M   'P 1'
#
loop_
_entity.id
_entity.type
_entity.pdbx_description
1 polymer ?
#
loop_
_entity_poly.entity_id
_entity_poly.type
_entity_poly.pdbx_seq_one_letter_code
_entity_poly.pdbx_strand_id
1 'polypeptide(L)'
;MKIVDCPKVTVVIATFNVGRTISSAIESLINQTYPNWECLVIDGGSKDNTIDILKLYKQKESRVDFISEPDNGIYDAFNKGWKKARGEWILYLGADDFLFPSGIAELMKHSDEADVIYGDCELRFGHSSKIRGNLPITCIKYRLPACHQSFVMKRSVIERLGGFRLQYKVYGDFDLIQRAYIAGFNFKETKSVISSFFVGGVSSDNISAVSYTHLRAHETEADL
;
A
#
# COMPACT_ATOMS: atom_id res chain seq x y z
N MET A 1 16.93 -9.14 28.60
CA MET A 1 16.37 -8.01 27.85
C MET A 1 16.11 -8.53 26.44
N LYS A 2 14.84 -8.83 26.07
CA LYS A 2 14.52 -9.19 24.68
C LYS A 2 14.81 -7.95 23.84
N ILE A 3 15.76 -8.03 22.93
CA ILE A 3 15.93 -7.06 21.86
C ILE A 3 14.61 -7.14 21.10
N VAL A 4 13.79 -6.11 21.20
CA VAL A 4 12.61 -5.97 20.35
C VAL A 4 13.18 -5.65 18.97
N ASP A 5 13.36 -6.69 18.17
CA ASP A 5 13.84 -6.53 16.79
C ASP A 5 12.84 -5.60 16.07
N CYS A 6 13.33 -4.45 15.64
CA CYS A 6 12.50 -3.49 14.92
C CYS A 6 12.03 -4.18 13.63
N PRO A 7 10.73 -4.18 13.30
CA PRO A 7 10.26 -4.84 12.10
C PRO A 7 10.92 -4.24 10.85
N LYS A 8 11.26 -5.09 9.89
CA LYS A 8 11.83 -4.61 8.62
C LYS A 8 10.76 -3.95 7.76
N VAL A 9 9.53 -4.49 7.76
CA VAL A 9 8.42 -4.02 6.95
C VAL A 9 7.21 -3.67 7.83
N THR A 10 6.65 -2.47 7.65
CA THR A 10 5.31 -2.13 8.16
C THR A 10 4.31 -2.18 7.02
N VAL A 11 3.29 -3.01 7.17
CA VAL A 11 2.13 -3.00 6.27
C VAL A 11 1.08 -2.07 6.88
N VAL A 12 0.74 -1.01 6.16
CA VAL A 12 -0.29 -0.04 6.56
C VAL A 12 -1.59 -0.36 5.84
N ILE A 13 -2.68 -0.54 6.59
CA ILE A 13 -4.03 -0.77 6.05
C ILE A 13 -4.92 0.39 6.50
N ALA A 14 -5.53 1.10 5.54
CA ALA A 14 -6.56 2.09 5.84
C ALA A 14 -7.94 1.42 5.86
N THR A 15 -8.77 1.72 6.86
CA THR A 15 -10.09 1.09 7.03
C THR A 15 -11.17 2.11 7.35
N PHE A 16 -12.37 1.90 6.78
CA PHE A 16 -13.59 2.58 7.17
C PHE A 16 -14.80 1.71 6.79
N ASN A 17 -15.49 1.13 7.81
CA ASN A 17 -16.63 0.23 7.65
C ASN A 17 -16.36 -0.98 6.73
N VAL A 18 -15.30 -1.74 7.04
CA VAL A 18 -14.80 -2.87 6.24
C VAL A 18 -14.84 -4.21 7.01
N GLY A 19 -15.73 -4.34 7.98
CA GLY A 19 -15.82 -5.55 8.82
C GLY A 19 -16.04 -6.86 8.06
N ARG A 20 -16.47 -6.79 6.79
CA ARG A 20 -16.64 -8.00 5.96
C ARG A 20 -15.34 -8.49 5.30
N THR A 21 -14.35 -7.62 5.12
CA THR A 21 -13.17 -7.92 4.29
C THR A 21 -11.86 -7.89 5.06
N ILE A 22 -11.75 -7.05 6.10
CA ILE A 22 -10.50 -6.80 6.84
C ILE A 22 -9.85 -8.08 7.37
N SER A 23 -10.63 -9.08 7.76
CA SER A 23 -10.08 -10.36 8.23
C SER A 23 -9.20 -11.02 7.18
N SER A 24 -9.62 -11.06 5.92
CA SER A 24 -8.84 -11.66 4.83
C SER A 24 -7.52 -10.95 4.60
N ALA A 25 -7.51 -9.62 4.69
CA ALA A 25 -6.29 -8.84 4.57
C ALA A 25 -5.29 -9.16 5.69
N ILE A 26 -5.74 -9.17 6.95
CA ILE A 26 -4.87 -9.48 8.11
C ILE A 26 -4.39 -10.94 8.07
N GLU A 27 -5.26 -11.91 7.76
CA GLU A 27 -4.87 -13.32 7.63
C GLU A 27 -3.80 -13.53 6.55
N SER A 28 -3.85 -12.78 5.46
CA SER A 28 -2.82 -12.84 4.42
C SER A 28 -1.44 -12.41 4.93
N LEU A 29 -1.39 -11.51 5.91
CA LEU A 29 -0.15 -11.08 6.57
C LEU A 29 0.33 -12.12 7.57
N ILE A 30 -0.56 -12.70 8.36
CA ILE A 30 -0.22 -13.76 9.32
C ILE A 30 0.41 -14.95 8.60
N ASN A 31 -0.04 -15.25 7.39
CA ASN A 31 0.45 -16.34 6.54
C ASN A 31 1.71 -15.99 5.72
N GLN A 32 2.34 -14.82 5.91
CA GLN A 32 3.57 -14.47 5.22
C GLN A 32 4.75 -15.36 5.64
N THR A 33 5.52 -15.82 4.66
CA THR A 33 6.76 -16.59 4.90
C THR A 33 7.90 -15.72 5.42
N TYR A 34 7.85 -14.41 5.20
CA TYR A 34 8.79 -13.44 5.75
C TYR A 34 8.39 -13.07 7.18
N PRO A 35 9.21 -13.32 8.21
CA PRO A 35 8.77 -13.20 9.60
C PRO A 35 8.82 -11.77 10.15
N ASN A 36 9.68 -10.90 9.60
CA ASN A 36 10.02 -9.60 10.21
C ASN A 36 9.14 -8.47 9.67
N TRP A 37 7.85 -8.51 10.00
CA TRP A 37 6.86 -7.51 9.62
C TRP A 37 5.99 -7.09 10.82
N GLU A 38 5.36 -5.93 10.72
CA GLU A 38 4.22 -5.51 11.53
C GLU A 38 3.08 -5.05 10.63
N CYS A 39 1.86 -5.10 11.14
CA CYS A 39 0.67 -4.52 10.52
C CYS A 39 0.15 -3.39 11.40
N LEU A 40 -0.03 -2.22 10.80
CA LEU A 40 -0.64 -1.07 11.45
C LEU A 40 -1.91 -0.69 10.68
N VAL A 41 -3.06 -0.95 11.30
CA VAL A 41 -4.36 -0.57 10.72
C VAL A 41 -4.73 0.83 11.20
N ILE A 42 -5.04 1.72 10.25
CA ILE A 42 -5.54 3.07 10.53
C ILE A 42 -7.01 3.10 10.15
N ASP A 43 -7.85 3.18 11.18
CA ASP A 43 -9.31 3.19 11.03
C ASP A 43 -9.86 4.61 11.13
N GLY A 44 -10.66 5.01 10.17
CA GLY A 44 -11.28 6.33 10.04
C GLY A 44 -12.51 6.57 10.94
N GLY A 45 -12.66 5.78 12.00
CA GLY A 45 -13.81 5.87 12.93
C GLY A 45 -15.01 5.03 12.48
N SER A 46 -14.77 3.77 12.10
CA SER A 46 -15.79 2.81 11.69
C SER A 46 -16.93 2.67 12.69
N LYS A 47 -18.14 2.42 12.18
CA LYS A 47 -19.37 2.25 12.97
C LYS A 47 -19.94 0.83 12.89
N ASP A 48 -19.40 0.01 12.01
CA ASP A 48 -19.72 -1.42 11.91
C ASP A 48 -18.83 -2.26 12.87
N ASN A 49 -18.77 -3.58 12.68
CA ASN A 49 -17.98 -4.48 13.50
C ASN A 49 -16.47 -4.48 13.19
N THR A 50 -15.95 -3.54 12.35
CA THR A 50 -14.52 -3.45 12.01
C THR A 50 -13.66 -3.38 13.26
N ILE A 51 -13.98 -2.49 14.22
CA ILE A 51 -13.18 -2.30 15.45
C ILE A 51 -13.15 -3.56 16.32
N ASP A 52 -14.24 -4.29 16.41
CA ASP A 52 -14.28 -5.50 17.23
C ASP A 52 -13.41 -6.61 16.61
N ILE A 53 -13.39 -6.71 15.30
CA ILE A 53 -12.49 -7.61 14.57
C ILE A 53 -11.02 -7.20 14.81
N LEU A 54 -10.69 -5.92 14.72
CA LEU A 54 -9.32 -5.42 14.95
C LEU A 54 -8.84 -5.71 16.38
N LYS A 55 -9.69 -5.55 17.40
CA LYS A 55 -9.38 -5.92 18.79
C LYS A 55 -9.04 -7.40 18.92
N LEU A 56 -9.81 -8.28 18.27
CA LEU A 56 -9.55 -9.72 18.28
C LEU A 56 -8.19 -10.07 17.64
N TYR A 57 -7.85 -9.47 16.50
CA TYR A 57 -6.55 -9.72 15.87
C TYR A 57 -5.39 -9.18 16.70
N LYS A 58 -5.50 -7.99 17.27
CA LYS A 58 -4.48 -7.42 18.18
C LYS A 58 -4.22 -8.33 19.41
N GLN A 59 -5.24 -9.03 19.91
CA GLN A 59 -5.06 -9.98 21.00
C GLN A 59 -4.39 -11.29 20.57
N LYS A 60 -4.67 -11.75 19.34
CA LYS A 60 -4.17 -13.03 18.82
C LYS A 60 -2.79 -12.95 18.20
N GLU A 61 -2.43 -11.80 17.62
CA GLU A 61 -1.20 -11.62 16.85
C GLU A 61 -0.50 -10.32 17.29
N SER A 62 0.61 -10.46 17.97
CA SER A 62 1.36 -9.34 18.56
C SER A 62 1.96 -8.37 17.53
N ARG A 63 2.07 -8.79 16.26
CA ARG A 63 2.54 -7.95 15.16
C ARG A 63 1.44 -7.08 14.56
N VAL A 64 0.18 -7.26 14.97
CA VAL A 64 -0.98 -6.47 14.50
C VAL A 64 -1.36 -5.43 15.53
N ASP A 65 -1.41 -4.17 15.12
CA ASP A 65 -1.91 -3.07 15.93
C ASP A 65 -2.85 -2.18 15.12
N PHE A 66 -3.67 -1.38 15.78
CA PHE A 66 -4.57 -0.45 15.11
C PHE A 66 -4.75 0.85 15.89
N ILE A 67 -5.12 1.90 15.17
CA ILE A 67 -5.51 3.21 15.68
C ILE A 67 -6.84 3.54 15.02
N SER A 68 -7.84 3.94 15.83
CA SER A 68 -9.14 4.36 15.33
C SER A 68 -9.36 5.82 15.71
N GLU A 69 -9.39 6.68 14.71
CA GLU A 69 -9.66 8.12 14.83
C GLU A 69 -10.17 8.66 13.49
N PRO A 70 -11.00 9.72 13.49
CA PRO A 70 -11.47 10.33 12.25
C PRO A 70 -10.31 10.70 11.31
N ASP A 71 -10.49 10.50 10.00
CA ASP A 71 -9.56 10.92 8.96
C ASP A 71 -10.25 11.70 7.83
N ASN A 72 -9.44 12.26 6.94
CA ASN A 72 -9.88 13.01 5.76
C ASN A 72 -9.78 12.15 4.48
N GLY A 73 -9.88 10.82 4.61
CA GLY A 73 -9.82 9.84 3.53
C GLY A 73 -8.54 9.00 3.55
N ILE A 74 -8.44 8.05 2.61
CA ILE A 74 -7.44 6.98 2.59
C ILE A 74 -5.99 7.51 2.68
N TYR A 75 -5.65 8.61 2.03
CA TYR A 75 -4.29 9.15 2.04
C TYR A 75 -3.94 9.87 3.34
N ASP A 76 -4.94 10.38 4.09
CA ASP A 76 -4.72 10.86 5.46
C ASP A 76 -4.44 9.68 6.40
N ALA A 77 -5.22 8.60 6.27
CA ALA A 77 -4.96 7.36 7.01
C ALA A 77 -3.56 6.79 6.69
N PHE A 78 -3.17 6.74 5.42
CA PHE A 78 -1.82 6.30 5.01
C PHE A 78 -0.72 7.21 5.58
N ASN A 79 -0.94 8.52 5.61
CA ASN A 79 0.00 9.47 6.23
C ASN A 79 0.13 9.28 7.74
N LYS A 80 -0.96 8.99 8.44
CA LYS A 80 -0.92 8.63 9.86
C LYS A 80 -0.15 7.31 10.07
N GLY A 81 -0.39 6.33 9.18
CA GLY A 81 0.22 5.01 9.24
C GLY A 81 1.74 5.05 9.10
N TRP A 82 2.29 5.63 8.02
CA TRP A 82 3.74 5.65 7.83
C TRP A 82 4.49 6.46 8.90
N LYS A 83 3.87 7.53 9.45
CA LYS A 83 4.46 8.33 10.54
C LYS A 83 4.58 7.55 11.84
N LYS A 84 3.69 6.58 12.09
CA LYS A 84 3.67 5.73 13.28
C LYS A 84 4.36 4.38 13.06
N ALA A 85 4.67 4.05 11.82
CA ALA A 85 5.37 2.82 11.44
C ALA A 85 6.76 2.74 12.06
N ARG A 86 7.14 1.53 12.51
CA ARG A 86 8.47 1.22 13.04
C ARG A 86 9.38 0.59 12.00
N GLY A 87 8.79 0.03 10.93
CA GLY A 87 9.50 -0.61 9.85
C GLY A 87 10.36 0.35 9.04
N GLU A 88 11.45 -0.17 8.51
CA GLU A 88 12.29 0.54 7.54
C GLU A 88 11.56 0.70 6.21
N TRP A 89 10.75 -0.28 5.85
CA TRP A 89 9.98 -0.35 4.61
C TRP A 89 8.49 -0.25 4.88
N ILE A 90 7.77 0.46 4.03
CA ILE A 90 6.32 0.63 4.11
C ILE A 90 5.67 0.00 2.88
N LEU A 91 4.67 -0.84 3.12
CA LEU A 91 3.76 -1.39 2.12
C LEU A 91 2.34 -0.92 2.48
N TYR A 92 1.56 -0.49 1.49
CA TYR A 92 0.16 -0.12 1.68
C TYR A 92 -0.74 -1.20 1.08
N LEU A 93 -1.70 -1.69 1.87
CA LEU A 93 -2.62 -2.75 1.48
C LEU A 93 -4.07 -2.27 1.64
N GLY A 94 -4.91 -2.58 0.68
CA GLY A 94 -6.36 -2.37 0.79
C GLY A 94 -7.00 -3.35 1.77
N ALA A 95 -8.09 -2.95 2.42
CA ALA A 95 -8.81 -3.81 3.38
C ALA A 95 -9.60 -4.95 2.73
N ASP A 96 -9.76 -4.93 1.42
CA ASP A 96 -10.41 -5.93 0.56
C ASP A 96 -9.41 -6.70 -0.33
N ASP A 97 -8.12 -6.39 -0.16
CA ASP A 97 -7.00 -7.00 -0.86
C ASP A 97 -6.24 -7.99 0.02
N PHE A 98 -5.32 -8.75 -0.57
CA PHE A 98 -4.42 -9.61 0.20
C PHE A 98 -3.03 -9.73 -0.46
N LEU A 99 -2.05 -10.13 0.35
CA LEU A 99 -0.71 -10.49 -0.14
C LEU A 99 -0.61 -12.01 -0.33
N PHE A 100 0.08 -12.43 -1.39
CA PHE A 100 0.46 -13.83 -1.54
C PHE A 100 1.47 -14.24 -0.45
N PRO A 101 1.50 -15.52 -0.01
CA PRO A 101 2.33 -15.93 1.14
C PRO A 101 3.82 -15.60 1.05
N SER A 102 4.38 -15.54 -0.15
CA SER A 102 5.77 -15.12 -0.39
C SER A 102 5.93 -13.64 -0.73
N GLY A 103 4.86 -12.85 -0.77
CA GLY A 103 4.86 -11.50 -1.31
C GLY A 103 5.91 -10.59 -0.67
N ILE A 104 5.92 -10.49 0.67
CA ILE A 104 6.93 -9.69 1.37
C ILE A 104 8.33 -10.26 1.16
N ALA A 105 8.51 -11.58 1.22
CA ALA A 105 9.81 -12.21 1.02
C ALA A 105 10.40 -11.89 -0.37
N GLU A 106 9.58 -11.96 -1.42
CA GLU A 106 10.00 -11.65 -2.79
C GLU A 106 10.43 -10.19 -2.95
N LEU A 107 9.71 -9.25 -2.34
CA LEU A 107 10.12 -7.85 -2.33
C LEU A 107 11.43 -7.65 -1.57
N MET A 108 11.57 -8.24 -0.38
CA MET A 108 12.73 -8.02 0.49
C MET A 108 14.03 -8.65 -0.03
N LYS A 109 14.00 -9.54 -1.02
CA LYS A 109 15.21 -10.02 -1.71
C LYS A 109 16.03 -8.89 -2.35
N HIS A 110 15.39 -7.77 -2.65
CA HIS A 110 16.00 -6.62 -3.33
C HIS A 110 16.20 -5.42 -2.39
N SER A 111 16.03 -5.59 -1.07
CA SER A 111 16.08 -4.49 -0.10
C SER A 111 17.40 -3.73 -0.05
N ASP A 112 18.50 -4.37 -0.42
CA ASP A 112 19.84 -3.76 -0.45
C ASP A 112 20.17 -3.06 -1.79
N GLU A 113 19.33 -3.27 -2.83
CA GLU A 113 19.57 -2.78 -4.19
C GLU A 113 18.75 -1.53 -4.55
N ALA A 114 17.68 -1.22 -3.81
CA ALA A 114 16.72 -0.20 -4.20
C ALA A 114 16.15 0.58 -3.02
N ASP A 115 15.39 1.62 -3.35
CA ASP A 115 14.62 2.45 -2.41
C ASP A 115 13.13 2.19 -2.55
N VAL A 116 12.69 1.72 -3.73
CA VAL A 116 11.32 1.31 -4.04
C VAL A 116 11.37 0.00 -4.82
N ILE A 117 10.60 -0.99 -4.37
CA ILE A 117 10.54 -2.32 -5.01
C ILE A 117 9.09 -2.63 -5.34
N TYR A 118 8.82 -3.24 -6.49
CA TYR A 118 7.47 -3.59 -6.90
C TYR A 118 7.44 -4.86 -7.73
N GLY A 119 6.27 -5.51 -7.75
CA GLY A 119 6.07 -6.76 -8.48
C GLY A 119 4.72 -6.85 -9.17
N ASP A 120 4.42 -8.04 -9.67
CA ASP A 120 3.18 -8.34 -10.34
C ASP A 120 2.00 -8.36 -9.36
N CYS A 121 0.79 -8.22 -9.89
CA CYS A 121 -0.45 -8.22 -9.13
C CYS A 121 -1.49 -9.12 -9.80
N GLU A 122 -2.25 -9.87 -9.01
CA GLU A 122 -3.48 -10.49 -9.48
C GLU A 122 -4.62 -9.48 -9.43
N LEU A 123 -5.37 -9.35 -10.52
CA LEU A 123 -6.63 -8.60 -10.57
C LEU A 123 -7.78 -9.59 -10.43
N ARG A 124 -8.64 -9.41 -9.42
CA ARG A 124 -9.84 -10.24 -9.19
C ARG A 124 -11.11 -9.53 -9.66
N PHE A 125 -11.92 -10.21 -10.45
CA PHE A 125 -13.18 -9.73 -11.01
C PHE A 125 -14.31 -10.69 -10.59
N GLY A 126 -14.77 -10.61 -9.35
CA GLY A 126 -15.75 -11.55 -8.80
C GLY A 126 -15.22 -13.00 -8.83
N HIS A 127 -15.67 -13.80 -9.80
CA HIS A 127 -15.29 -15.22 -9.93
C HIS A 127 -14.10 -15.49 -10.86
N SER A 128 -13.52 -14.47 -11.47
CA SER A 128 -12.36 -14.61 -12.35
C SER A 128 -11.19 -13.77 -11.86
N SER A 129 -9.99 -14.19 -12.22
CA SER A 129 -8.79 -13.42 -11.95
C SER A 129 -7.83 -13.43 -13.14
N LYS A 130 -6.95 -12.43 -13.17
CA LYS A 130 -5.92 -12.28 -14.19
C LYS A 130 -4.66 -11.69 -13.58
N ILE A 131 -3.50 -12.26 -13.89
CA ILE A 131 -2.22 -11.64 -13.53
C ILE A 131 -1.99 -10.40 -14.40
N ARG A 132 -1.77 -9.27 -13.73
CA ARG A 132 -1.24 -8.06 -14.32
C ARG A 132 0.27 -8.03 -14.05
N GLY A 133 1.06 -8.33 -15.08
CA GLY A 133 2.50 -8.15 -15.01
C GLY A 133 2.86 -6.67 -14.82
N ASN A 134 3.93 -6.43 -14.07
CA ASN A 134 4.46 -5.09 -13.89
C ASN A 134 5.14 -4.59 -15.18
N LEU A 135 5.30 -3.28 -15.27
CA LEU A 135 5.94 -2.57 -16.35
C LEU A 135 7.22 -1.87 -15.85
N PRO A 136 8.18 -1.56 -16.73
CA PRO A 136 9.32 -0.74 -16.35
C PRO A 136 8.87 0.58 -15.71
N ILE A 137 9.60 1.05 -14.68
CA ILE A 137 9.26 2.29 -13.96
C ILE A 137 9.14 3.52 -14.88
N THR A 138 9.82 3.52 -16.02
CA THR A 138 9.73 4.63 -17.00
C THR A 138 8.33 4.92 -17.49
N CYS A 139 7.39 3.96 -17.37
CA CYS A 139 5.98 4.16 -17.73
C CYS A 139 5.23 5.05 -16.72
N ILE A 140 5.84 5.39 -15.55
CA ILE A 140 5.24 6.24 -14.52
C ILE A 140 4.87 7.64 -15.03
N LYS A 141 5.42 8.06 -16.13
CA LYS A 141 5.02 9.31 -16.81
C LYS A 141 3.54 9.31 -17.22
N TYR A 142 2.95 8.13 -17.41
CA TYR A 142 1.58 8.00 -17.94
C TYR A 142 0.67 7.11 -17.09
N ARG A 143 1.23 6.18 -16.30
CA ARG A 143 0.47 5.23 -15.47
C ARG A 143 1.33 4.54 -14.43
N LEU A 144 0.69 3.97 -13.40
CA LEU A 144 1.37 3.09 -12.45
C LEU A 144 1.94 1.85 -13.15
N PRO A 145 3.22 1.51 -12.91
CA PRO A 145 3.84 0.30 -13.45
C PRO A 145 3.26 -1.00 -12.87
N ALA A 146 2.70 -0.97 -11.67
CA ALA A 146 2.03 -2.08 -11.00
C ALA A 146 0.85 -1.58 -10.16
N CYS A 147 0.08 -2.48 -9.53
CA CYS A 147 -0.90 -2.09 -8.52
C CYS A 147 -0.16 -1.58 -7.27
N HIS A 148 -0.69 -0.54 -6.62
CA HIS A 148 -0.01 0.09 -5.48
C HIS A 148 0.25 -0.90 -4.31
N GLN A 149 -0.60 -1.91 -4.13
CA GLN A 149 -0.44 -2.97 -3.12
C GLN A 149 0.73 -3.91 -3.39
N SER A 150 1.33 -3.83 -4.59
CA SER A 150 2.54 -4.58 -4.95
C SER A 150 3.82 -3.77 -4.83
N PHE A 151 3.75 -2.56 -4.23
CA PHE A 151 4.90 -1.71 -3.96
C PHE A 151 5.30 -1.77 -2.48
N VAL A 152 6.61 -1.76 -2.25
CA VAL A 152 7.19 -1.42 -0.95
C VAL A 152 8.19 -0.28 -1.15
N MET A 153 8.18 0.68 -0.24
CA MET A 153 9.02 1.88 -0.31
C MET A 153 9.73 2.10 1.03
N LYS A 154 11.00 2.49 1.02
CA LYS A 154 11.69 2.88 2.25
C LYS A 154 10.94 4.02 2.93
N ARG A 155 10.77 3.94 4.24
CA ARG A 155 10.13 5.00 5.04
C ARG A 155 10.84 6.34 4.89
N SER A 156 12.18 6.33 4.79
CA SER A 156 12.98 7.53 4.55
C SER A 156 12.68 8.23 3.22
N VAL A 157 12.28 7.48 2.17
CA VAL A 157 11.83 8.06 0.90
C VAL A 157 10.51 8.79 1.09
N ILE A 158 9.53 8.14 1.76
CA ILE A 158 8.22 8.74 2.03
C ILE A 158 8.38 10.01 2.87
N GLU A 159 9.22 9.97 3.89
CA GLU A 159 9.53 11.10 4.76
C GLU A 159 10.15 12.27 3.96
N ARG A 160 11.16 12.00 3.12
CA ARG A 160 11.81 13.01 2.27
C ARG A 160 10.84 13.65 1.28
N LEU A 161 9.85 12.89 0.79
CA LEU A 161 8.83 13.38 -0.14
C LEU A 161 7.63 14.06 0.58
N GLY A 162 7.57 14.01 1.92
CA GLY A 162 6.48 14.58 2.71
C GLY A 162 5.19 13.74 2.72
N GLY A 163 5.26 12.47 2.30
CA GLY A 163 4.11 11.56 2.27
C GLY A 163 3.14 11.82 1.12
N PHE A 164 1.88 11.40 1.32
CA PHE A 164 0.80 11.60 0.35
C PHE A 164 0.25 13.03 0.42
N ARG A 165 -0.04 13.62 -0.74
CA ARG A 165 -0.68 14.94 -0.86
C ARG A 165 -2.20 14.80 -0.75
N LEU A 166 -2.82 15.43 0.23
CA LEU A 166 -4.25 15.28 0.56
C LEU A 166 -5.20 15.94 -0.44
N GLN A 167 -4.67 16.75 -1.34
CA GLN A 167 -5.45 17.31 -2.46
C GLN A 167 -5.95 16.23 -3.43
N TYR A 168 -5.25 15.12 -3.54
CA TYR A 168 -5.67 13.98 -4.36
C TYR A 168 -6.63 13.10 -3.56
N LYS A 169 -7.86 12.90 -4.06
CA LYS A 169 -8.83 11.96 -3.48
C LYS A 169 -8.68 10.56 -4.05
N VAL A 170 -8.18 10.47 -5.26
CA VAL A 170 -7.76 9.27 -5.99
C VAL A 170 -6.39 9.58 -6.59
N TYR A 171 -5.55 8.57 -6.88
CA TYR A 171 -4.21 8.71 -7.48
C TYR A 171 -3.12 9.37 -6.61
N GLY A 172 -3.29 9.49 -5.29
CA GLY A 172 -2.20 9.92 -4.41
C GLY A 172 -1.03 8.94 -4.37
N ASP A 173 -1.28 7.67 -4.61
CA ASP A 173 -0.28 6.62 -4.84
C ASP A 173 0.54 6.87 -6.11
N PHE A 174 -0.12 7.21 -7.21
CA PHE A 174 0.54 7.61 -8.45
C PHE A 174 1.44 8.83 -8.23
N ASP A 175 0.92 9.89 -7.60
CA ASP A 175 1.68 11.11 -7.28
C ASP A 175 2.92 10.80 -6.43
N LEU A 176 2.79 9.99 -5.37
CA LEU A 176 3.91 9.65 -4.51
C LEU A 176 5.00 8.88 -5.26
N ILE A 177 4.62 7.85 -6.04
CA ILE A 177 5.56 7.03 -6.80
C ILE A 177 6.22 7.86 -7.91
N GLN A 178 5.47 8.74 -8.59
CA GLN A 178 6.01 9.64 -9.61
C GLN A 178 7.02 10.63 -9.01
N ARG A 179 6.72 11.23 -7.85
CA ARG A 179 7.67 12.11 -7.14
C ARG A 179 8.93 11.35 -6.72
N ALA A 180 8.83 10.10 -6.29
CA ALA A 180 10.00 9.28 -6.01
C ALA A 180 10.86 9.05 -7.25
N TYR A 181 10.24 8.77 -8.41
CA TYR A 181 10.94 8.61 -9.67
C TYR A 181 11.64 9.91 -10.12
N ILE A 182 10.94 11.04 -10.08
CA ILE A 182 11.51 12.36 -10.44
C ILE A 182 12.66 12.76 -9.52
N ALA A 183 12.56 12.41 -8.22
CA ALA A 183 13.62 12.67 -7.24
C ALA A 183 14.86 11.77 -7.39
N GLY A 184 14.85 10.83 -8.35
CA GLY A 184 16.00 9.98 -8.68
C GLY A 184 16.24 8.82 -7.71
N PHE A 185 15.23 8.38 -6.95
CA PHE A 185 15.35 7.19 -6.12
C PHE A 185 15.47 5.92 -6.98
N ASN A 186 16.15 4.89 -6.43
CA ASN A 186 16.37 3.64 -7.12
C ASN A 186 15.14 2.74 -7.05
N PHE A 187 14.68 2.29 -8.22
CA PHE A 187 13.56 1.35 -8.35
C PHE A 187 14.05 -0.02 -8.79
N LYS A 188 13.45 -1.06 -8.22
CA LYS A 188 13.69 -2.45 -8.62
C LYS A 188 12.35 -3.17 -8.87
N GLU A 189 12.25 -3.85 -9.99
CA GLU A 189 11.11 -4.71 -10.28
C GLU A 189 11.45 -6.19 -9.98
N THR A 190 10.45 -6.94 -9.48
CA THR A 190 10.46 -8.41 -9.44
C THR A 190 9.31 -8.94 -10.29
N LYS A 191 9.46 -10.13 -10.86
CA LYS A 191 8.42 -10.79 -11.66
C LYS A 191 7.54 -11.73 -10.81
N SER A 192 7.67 -11.64 -9.50
CA SER A 192 6.82 -12.38 -8.56
C SER A 192 5.47 -11.70 -8.40
N VAL A 193 4.41 -12.50 -8.26
CA VAL A 193 3.07 -12.00 -7.91
C VAL A 193 3.04 -11.70 -6.41
N ILE A 194 2.86 -10.43 -6.08
CA ILE A 194 2.98 -9.92 -4.71
C ILE A 194 1.62 -9.87 -4.02
N SER A 195 0.64 -9.27 -4.70
CA SER A 195 -0.67 -8.98 -4.12
C SER A 195 -1.81 -9.39 -5.04
N SER A 196 -3.00 -9.47 -4.46
CA SER A 196 -4.24 -9.63 -5.19
C SER A 196 -5.14 -8.43 -4.91
N PHE A 197 -5.57 -7.76 -5.97
CA PHE A 197 -6.40 -6.56 -5.96
C PHE A 197 -7.83 -6.88 -6.40
N PHE A 198 -8.82 -6.48 -5.59
CA PHE A 198 -10.23 -6.62 -5.95
C PHE A 198 -10.69 -5.45 -6.83
N VAL A 199 -11.07 -5.74 -8.07
CA VAL A 199 -11.60 -4.75 -9.01
C VAL A 199 -13.10 -4.60 -8.77
N GLY A 200 -13.50 -3.49 -8.16
CA GLY A 200 -14.89 -3.22 -7.75
C GLY A 200 -14.99 -2.35 -6.50
N GLY A 201 -13.84 -1.92 -5.94
CA GLY A 201 -13.76 -0.96 -4.83
C GLY A 201 -13.85 0.50 -5.29
N VAL A 202 -13.75 1.42 -4.34
CA VAL A 202 -13.89 2.90 -4.53
C VAL A 202 -13.01 3.45 -5.66
N SER A 203 -11.84 2.84 -5.91
CA SER A 203 -10.93 3.24 -6.99
C SER A 203 -11.41 2.84 -8.39
N SER A 204 -12.32 1.86 -8.50
CA SER A 204 -12.77 1.31 -9.77
C SER A 204 -13.90 2.13 -10.40
N ASP A 205 -14.74 2.76 -9.58
CA ASP A 205 -15.93 3.49 -10.05
C ASP A 205 -15.58 4.82 -10.76
N ASN A 206 -14.34 5.31 -10.59
CA ASN A 206 -13.88 6.60 -11.14
C ASN A 206 -12.88 6.47 -12.30
N ILE A 207 -12.55 5.27 -12.78
CA ILE A 207 -11.51 5.07 -13.80
C ILE A 207 -11.85 5.73 -15.15
N SER A 208 -13.14 5.89 -15.51
CA SER A 208 -13.55 6.41 -16.79
C SER A 208 -13.50 7.94 -16.93
N ALA A 209 -13.55 8.69 -15.84
CA ALA A 209 -13.69 10.15 -15.88
C ALA A 209 -12.37 10.92 -15.62
N VAL A 210 -11.37 10.31 -15.00
CA VAL A 210 -10.22 11.02 -14.41
C VAL A 210 -8.92 10.81 -15.19
N SER A 211 -8.85 9.82 -16.07
CA SER A 211 -7.65 9.52 -16.88
C SER A 211 -7.17 10.70 -17.75
N TYR A 212 -8.08 11.60 -18.15
CA TYR A 212 -7.77 12.72 -19.06
C TYR A 212 -7.42 14.04 -18.36
N THR A 213 -7.98 14.30 -17.17
CA THR A 213 -7.78 15.59 -16.49
C THR A 213 -6.45 15.66 -15.72
N HIS A 214 -5.91 14.52 -15.30
CA HIS A 214 -4.64 14.48 -14.57
C HIS A 214 -3.41 14.70 -15.46
N LEU A 215 -3.45 14.25 -16.71
CA LEU A 215 -2.37 14.51 -17.67
C LEU A 215 -2.20 16.00 -17.94
N ARG A 216 -3.29 16.78 -18.00
CA ARG A 216 -3.23 18.24 -18.22
C ARG A 216 -2.75 19.05 -17.02
N ALA A 217 -2.99 18.60 -15.79
CA ALA A 217 -2.56 19.34 -14.60
C ALA A 217 -1.04 19.32 -14.41
N HIS A 218 -0.36 18.26 -14.88
CA HIS A 218 1.09 18.15 -14.81
C HIS A 218 1.84 18.77 -15.99
N GLU A 219 1.18 18.94 -17.15
CA GLU A 219 1.77 19.66 -18.28
C GLU A 219 1.92 21.17 -18.01
N THR A 220 1.08 21.74 -17.14
CA THR A 220 1.15 23.18 -16.80
C THR A 220 2.14 23.51 -15.69
N GLU A 221 2.60 22.56 -14.88
CA GLU A 221 3.65 22.78 -13.86
C GLU A 221 5.07 22.47 -14.37
N ALA A 222 5.20 21.75 -15.49
CA ALA A 222 6.51 21.40 -16.07
C ALA A 222 7.00 22.44 -17.11
N ASP A 223 6.16 23.38 -17.51
CA ASP A 223 6.47 24.45 -18.48
C ASP A 223 6.70 25.83 -17.83
N LEU A 224 6.81 25.90 -16.50
CA LEU A 224 7.23 27.08 -15.71
C LEU A 224 8.53 26.79 -14.98
#